data_03062de559db222242ff75266eb0b2c8
#
_entry.id   03062de559db222242ff75266eb0b2c8
#
_cell.length_a   1.000
_cell.length_b   1.000
_cell.length_c   1.000
_cell.angle_alpha   90.00
_cell.angle_beta   90.00
_cell.angle_gamma   90.00
#
_symmetry.space_group_name_H-M   'P 1'
#
loop_
_entity.id
_entity.type
_entity.pdbx_description
1 polymer ?
#
loop_
_entity_poly.entity_id
_entity_poly.type
_entity_poly.pdbx_seq_one_letter_code
_entity_poly.pdbx_strand_id
1 'polypeptide(L)'
;MKKWCFLLAALLLLPLSACGSSETLDRFYGRVEEVQRGPDGALSALVLQNEEGEREGVLLTEETHVASAVEEVLTEAQFLEQTPLGTEVSGYFLEDVPGQTLSAQDGSEYSARTAHLLVVEEAKRPEGCTLSDGTQVEVWWDGGHNTYRLPDGTELLWEDPPETDFSTYYVEGEIPLTALPPALLEGITACYQERGALYDIQAELEKAYAAYRSAEDPDQFQRFMVGQTVGWSASSPDVYYFQTSVTFPLSSDTATEYSFTDAFDRETGEHIPNEELFTVSQSGVVDALIPLGVDQALERELRENFQWSYLSFGREELYVWYPEGSLPSQEHAWGWGFRYEDLSQILQPWAVPEAPEQ
;
A
#
# COMPACT_ATOMS: atom_id res chain seq x y z
N MET A 1 -11.60 14.89 -1.02
CA MET A 1 -11.35 15.38 0.34
C MET A 1 -9.96 15.05 0.86
N LYS A 2 -9.32 13.92 0.45
CA LYS A 2 -7.93 13.54 0.82
C LYS A 2 -6.84 14.59 0.51
N LYS A 3 -7.03 15.46 -0.47
CA LYS A 3 -6.06 16.52 -0.84
C LYS A 3 -5.83 17.61 0.22
N TRP A 4 -6.71 17.73 1.20
CA TRP A 4 -6.61 18.78 2.22
C TRP A 4 -5.78 18.37 3.42
N CYS A 5 -5.73 17.09 3.79
CA CYS A 5 -4.95 16.64 4.94
C CYS A 5 -3.44 16.70 4.68
N PHE A 6 -2.96 16.25 3.51
CA PHE A 6 -1.55 16.42 3.12
C PHE A 6 -1.18 17.89 2.89
N LEU A 7 -2.10 18.70 2.35
CA LEU A 7 -1.89 20.13 2.18
C LEU A 7 -1.98 20.88 3.52
N LEU A 8 -2.78 20.45 4.49
CA LEU A 8 -2.80 21.06 5.83
C LEU A 8 -1.53 20.75 6.61
N ALA A 9 -1.03 19.52 6.56
CA ALA A 9 0.26 19.19 7.15
C ALA A 9 1.41 19.93 6.46
N ALA A 10 1.39 20.05 5.12
CA ALA A 10 2.36 20.82 4.37
C ALA A 10 2.19 22.34 4.55
N LEU A 11 0.95 22.86 4.70
CA LEU A 11 0.70 24.28 4.95
C LEU A 11 1.02 24.71 6.38
N LEU A 12 0.91 23.83 7.36
CA LEU A 12 1.37 24.11 8.73
C LEU A 12 2.91 24.08 8.85
N LEU A 13 3.60 23.41 7.90
CA LEU A 13 5.07 23.43 7.85
C LEU A 13 5.66 24.65 7.11
N LEU A 14 4.88 25.35 6.27
CA LEU A 14 5.36 26.49 5.48
C LEU A 14 5.67 27.78 6.29
N PRO A 15 4.98 28.12 7.39
CA PRO A 15 5.39 29.27 8.20
C PRO A 15 6.60 29.00 9.11
N LEU A 16 6.93 27.74 9.39
CA LEU A 16 8.07 27.36 10.26
C LEU A 16 9.42 27.41 9.54
N SER A 17 9.44 27.34 8.22
CA SER A 17 10.67 27.44 7.42
C SER A 17 11.08 28.89 7.11
N ALA A 18 10.29 29.89 7.45
CA ALA A 18 10.58 31.32 7.16
C ALA A 18 11.28 32.06 8.32
N CYS A 19 11.35 31.48 9.52
CA CYS A 19 12.14 32.03 10.63
C CYS A 19 13.38 31.15 10.83
N GLY A 20 14.53 31.71 10.51
CA GLY A 20 15.83 31.04 10.44
C GLY A 20 16.45 30.61 11.80
N SER A 21 15.73 29.80 12.57
CA SER A 21 16.27 28.92 13.59
C SER A 21 15.67 27.54 13.30
N SER A 22 16.50 26.52 13.16
CA SER A 22 16.06 25.11 13.15
C SER A 22 15.65 24.75 14.60
N GLU A 23 14.50 25.24 15.04
CA GLU A 23 13.87 24.74 16.24
C GLU A 23 13.42 23.32 15.93
N THR A 24 14.09 22.36 16.51
CA THR A 24 13.68 20.96 16.50
C THR A 24 12.46 20.88 17.38
N LEU A 25 11.25 20.94 16.78
CA LEU A 25 10.01 20.64 17.47
C LEU A 25 10.17 19.26 18.12
N ASP A 26 9.91 19.22 19.40
CA ASP A 26 10.04 17.98 20.17
C ASP A 26 8.85 17.07 19.85
N ARG A 27 9.12 15.92 19.25
CA ARG A 27 8.13 14.99 18.72
C ARG A 27 7.85 13.88 19.72
N PHE A 28 6.65 13.34 19.67
CA PHE A 28 6.31 12.06 20.28
C PHE A 28 5.69 11.13 19.26
N TYR A 29 5.81 9.83 19.53
CA TYR A 29 5.18 8.77 18.75
C TYR A 29 4.99 7.56 19.67
N GLY A 30 3.86 6.89 19.59
CA GLY A 30 3.62 5.66 20.33
C GLY A 30 2.19 5.16 20.26
N ARG A 31 1.98 3.99 20.84
CA ARG A 31 0.66 3.37 20.99
C ARG A 31 0.02 3.81 22.31
N VAL A 32 -1.26 4.10 22.28
CA VAL A 32 -2.04 4.45 23.46
C VAL A 32 -2.23 3.23 24.37
N GLU A 33 -1.57 3.22 25.52
CA GLU A 33 -1.71 2.16 26.53
C GLU A 33 -2.73 2.52 27.60
N GLU A 34 -2.85 3.80 27.95
CA GLU A 34 -3.77 4.28 28.97
C GLU A 34 -4.40 5.61 28.56
N VAL A 35 -5.65 5.78 28.94
CA VAL A 35 -6.44 6.98 28.68
C VAL A 35 -6.89 7.58 30.00
N GLN A 36 -6.68 8.88 30.16
CA GLN A 36 -7.22 9.61 31.32
C GLN A 36 -8.22 10.66 30.84
N ARG A 37 -9.32 10.77 31.60
CA ARG A 37 -10.37 11.74 31.33
C ARG A 37 -10.55 12.67 32.50
N GLY A 38 -10.85 13.93 32.21
CA GLY A 38 -11.18 14.94 33.19
C GLY A 38 -12.52 14.68 33.87
N PRO A 39 -12.87 15.51 34.89
CA PRO A 39 -14.13 15.39 35.63
C PRO A 39 -15.38 15.56 34.75
N ASP A 40 -15.24 16.22 33.61
CA ASP A 40 -16.27 16.43 32.58
C ASP A 40 -16.38 15.28 31.57
N GLY A 41 -15.49 14.28 31.68
CA GLY A 41 -15.40 13.14 30.78
C GLY A 41 -14.57 13.40 29.51
N ALA A 42 -14.06 14.63 29.33
CA ALA A 42 -13.20 14.94 28.18
C ALA A 42 -11.83 14.24 28.31
N LEU A 43 -11.26 13.88 27.18
CA LEU A 43 -9.93 13.31 27.11
C LEU A 43 -8.91 14.36 27.61
N SER A 44 -8.12 14.00 28.62
CA SER A 44 -7.18 14.92 29.26
C SER A 44 -5.73 14.49 29.19
N ALA A 45 -5.46 13.17 29.13
CA ALA A 45 -4.11 12.66 28.98
C ALA A 45 -4.09 11.25 28.39
N LEU A 46 -2.95 10.91 27.79
CA LEU A 46 -2.61 9.60 27.29
C LEU A 46 -1.29 9.14 27.89
N VAL A 47 -1.16 7.84 28.14
CA VAL A 47 0.15 7.18 28.30
C VAL A 47 0.43 6.43 27.00
N LEU A 48 1.55 6.77 26.36
CA LEU A 48 2.00 6.15 25.14
C LEU A 48 3.16 5.21 25.42
N GLN A 49 3.23 4.11 24.68
CA GLN A 49 4.41 3.25 24.62
C GLN A 49 5.03 3.35 23.23
N ASN A 50 6.33 3.64 23.16
CA ASN A 50 7.09 3.65 21.92
C ASN A 50 7.57 2.24 21.53
N GLU A 51 8.21 2.10 20.37
CA GLU A 51 8.74 0.82 19.87
C GLU A 51 9.83 0.20 20.76
N GLU A 52 10.50 1.02 21.57
CA GLU A 52 11.53 0.57 22.52
C GLU A 52 10.93 0.10 23.85
N GLY A 53 9.59 0.20 23.98
CA GLY A 53 8.86 -0.14 25.20
C GLY A 53 8.90 0.93 26.28
N GLU A 54 9.43 2.12 25.98
CA GLU A 54 9.44 3.26 26.90
C GLU A 54 8.06 3.92 26.93
N ARG A 55 7.69 4.45 28.09
CA ARG A 55 6.39 5.08 28.31
C ARG A 55 6.51 6.57 28.54
N GLU A 56 5.66 7.34 27.87
CA GLU A 56 5.59 8.80 27.98
C GLU A 56 4.15 9.28 28.17
N GLY A 57 3.97 10.31 28.98
CA GLY A 57 2.67 10.96 29.18
C GLY A 57 2.48 12.11 28.20
N VAL A 58 1.31 12.15 27.55
CA VAL A 58 0.87 13.25 26.68
C VAL A 58 -0.36 13.90 27.29
N LEU A 59 -0.26 15.18 27.65
CA LEU A 59 -1.37 15.97 28.18
C LEU A 59 -2.11 16.67 27.04
N LEU A 60 -3.42 16.65 27.11
CA LEU A 60 -4.31 17.29 26.14
C LEU A 60 -5.05 18.44 26.81
N THR A 61 -5.11 19.57 26.15
CA THR A 61 -5.77 20.80 26.60
C THR A 61 -6.67 21.35 25.50
N GLU A 62 -7.40 22.41 25.78
CA GLU A 62 -8.19 23.12 24.76
C GLU A 62 -7.32 23.72 23.63
N GLU A 63 -6.01 23.84 23.83
CA GLU A 63 -5.06 24.33 22.83
C GLU A 63 -4.48 23.21 21.96
N THR A 64 -4.72 21.93 22.33
CA THR A 64 -4.25 20.79 21.56
C THR A 64 -5.10 20.60 20.31
N HIS A 65 -4.47 20.64 19.14
CA HIS A 65 -5.11 20.26 17.89
C HIS A 65 -5.02 18.75 17.72
N VAL A 66 -6.16 18.11 17.46
CA VAL A 66 -6.24 16.69 17.15
C VAL A 66 -6.59 16.55 15.67
N ALA A 67 -5.97 15.62 14.98
CA ALA A 67 -6.27 15.26 13.59
C ALA A 67 -6.23 13.74 13.47
N SER A 68 -6.91 13.20 12.46
CA SER A 68 -6.87 11.78 12.13
C SER A 68 -6.38 11.59 10.70
N ALA A 69 -5.30 10.83 10.51
CA ALA A 69 -4.85 10.36 9.21
C ALA A 69 -5.71 9.19 8.70
N VAL A 70 -6.48 8.58 9.59
CA VAL A 70 -7.32 7.39 9.37
C VAL A 70 -8.82 7.70 9.54
N GLU A 71 -9.28 8.88 9.07
CA GLU A 71 -10.67 9.36 9.24
C GLU A 71 -11.73 8.39 8.72
N GLU A 72 -11.41 7.55 7.76
CA GLU A 72 -12.30 6.51 7.23
C GLU A 72 -12.59 5.38 8.24
N VAL A 73 -11.74 5.19 9.23
CA VAL A 73 -11.88 4.20 10.30
C VAL A 73 -12.19 4.86 11.64
N LEU A 74 -11.51 5.95 11.95
CA LEU A 74 -11.61 6.64 13.23
C LEU A 74 -11.48 8.15 13.01
N THR A 75 -12.59 8.87 13.10
CA THR A 75 -12.59 10.34 13.01
C THR A 75 -12.03 10.96 14.28
N GLU A 76 -11.58 12.23 14.21
CA GLU A 76 -11.15 13.02 15.35
C GLU A 76 -12.18 13.00 16.49
N ALA A 77 -13.45 13.22 16.17
CA ALA A 77 -14.53 13.24 17.17
C ALA A 77 -14.70 11.87 17.87
N GLN A 78 -14.63 10.78 17.11
CA GLN A 78 -14.69 9.43 17.65
C GLN A 78 -13.47 9.10 18.53
N PHE A 79 -12.28 9.53 18.10
CA PHE A 79 -11.05 9.37 18.90
C PHE A 79 -11.17 10.10 20.23
N LEU A 80 -11.58 11.36 20.24
CA LEU A 80 -11.76 12.16 21.46
C LEU A 80 -12.81 11.56 22.38
N GLU A 81 -13.87 10.98 21.84
CA GLU A 81 -14.94 10.34 22.61
C GLU A 81 -14.51 8.97 23.18
N GLN A 82 -13.93 8.09 22.36
CA GLN A 82 -13.68 6.69 22.68
C GLN A 82 -12.22 6.42 23.09
N THR A 83 -11.27 7.03 22.37
CA THR A 83 -9.82 6.82 22.45
C THR A 83 -9.48 5.34 22.60
N PRO A 84 -9.52 4.55 21.54
CA PRO A 84 -9.26 3.12 21.59
C PRO A 84 -7.83 2.84 22.06
N LEU A 85 -7.67 1.88 22.97
CA LEU A 85 -6.34 1.41 23.35
C LEU A 85 -5.67 0.73 22.16
N GLY A 86 -4.35 0.88 22.06
CA GLY A 86 -3.54 0.35 20.96
C GLY A 86 -3.48 1.24 19.73
N THR A 87 -4.30 2.30 19.65
CA THR A 87 -4.21 3.29 18.56
C THR A 87 -2.84 3.95 18.55
N GLU A 88 -2.21 4.01 17.38
CA GLU A 88 -0.96 4.75 17.20
C GLU A 88 -1.23 6.23 16.99
N VAL A 89 -0.44 7.03 17.70
CA VAL A 89 -0.50 8.48 17.62
C VAL A 89 0.89 9.08 17.52
N SER A 90 0.98 10.20 16.82
CA SER A 90 2.18 11.03 16.77
C SER A 90 1.84 12.48 17.11
N GLY A 91 2.84 13.32 17.24
CA GLY A 91 2.60 14.74 17.40
C GLY A 91 3.81 15.54 17.84
N TYR A 92 3.50 16.75 18.31
CA TYR A 92 4.48 17.72 18.78
C TYR A 92 4.05 18.28 20.12
N PHE A 93 5.01 18.45 21.01
CA PHE A 93 4.77 19.12 22.29
C PHE A 93 4.78 20.64 22.15
N LEU A 94 4.06 21.31 23.05
CA LEU A 94 4.18 22.75 23.23
C LEU A 94 5.57 23.08 23.79
N GLU A 95 6.24 24.05 23.14
CA GLU A 95 7.47 24.61 23.65
C GLU A 95 7.18 25.46 24.91
N ASP A 96 8.18 25.55 25.79
CA ASP A 96 8.13 26.37 27.02
C ASP A 96 7.06 25.99 28.07
N VAL A 97 6.32 24.89 27.89
CA VAL A 97 5.42 24.37 28.92
C VAL A 97 6.16 23.32 29.77
N PRO A 98 6.32 23.58 31.07
CA PRO A 98 7.00 22.64 31.96
C PRO A 98 6.29 21.28 31.97
N GLY A 99 7.08 20.21 31.88
CA GLY A 99 6.56 18.86 32.10
C GLY A 99 5.91 18.70 33.48
N GLN A 100 4.92 17.83 33.54
CA GLN A 100 4.22 17.45 34.75
C GLN A 100 4.41 15.97 35.02
N THR A 101 4.09 15.52 36.21
CA THR A 101 4.04 14.09 36.52
C THR A 101 2.60 13.61 36.34
N LEU A 102 2.45 12.57 35.50
CA LEU A 102 1.20 11.86 35.29
C LEU A 102 1.25 10.55 36.06
N SER A 103 0.22 10.29 36.89
CA SER A 103 0.09 9.02 37.60
C SER A 103 -0.83 8.09 36.80
N ALA A 104 -0.32 6.95 36.42
CA ALA A 104 -1.08 5.91 35.70
C ALA A 104 -1.96 5.10 36.69
N GLN A 105 -2.88 4.31 36.11
CA GLN A 105 -3.82 3.48 36.90
C GLN A 105 -3.11 2.40 37.73
N ASP A 106 -1.96 1.91 37.26
CA ASP A 106 -1.13 0.93 37.96
C ASP A 106 -0.29 1.55 39.09
N GLY A 107 -0.38 2.89 39.29
CA GLY A 107 0.39 3.65 40.29
C GLY A 107 1.79 4.06 39.83
N SER A 108 2.17 3.79 38.58
CA SER A 108 3.41 4.29 37.99
C SER A 108 3.32 5.78 37.72
N GLU A 109 4.47 6.48 37.76
CA GLU A 109 4.56 7.90 37.46
C GLU A 109 5.39 8.11 36.17
N TYR A 110 4.87 8.92 35.24
CA TYR A 110 5.50 9.25 33.98
C TYR A 110 5.72 10.75 33.85
N SER A 111 6.79 11.14 33.22
CA SER A 111 6.94 12.52 32.75
C SER A 111 5.90 12.74 31.63
N ALA A 112 5.14 13.83 31.75
CA ALA A 112 4.10 14.17 30.80
C ALA A 112 4.27 15.62 30.34
N ARG A 113 4.05 15.85 29.07
CA ARG A 113 4.13 17.17 28.43
C ARG A 113 2.84 17.46 27.64
N THR A 114 2.55 18.73 27.47
CA THR A 114 1.34 19.17 26.76
C THR A 114 1.55 19.08 25.25
N ALA A 115 0.68 18.38 24.55
CA ALA A 115 0.70 18.32 23.10
C ALA A 115 0.17 19.63 22.49
N HIS A 116 0.84 20.11 21.47
CA HIS A 116 0.35 21.12 20.53
C HIS A 116 -0.49 20.50 19.41
N LEU A 117 0.03 19.43 18.80
CA LEU A 117 -0.65 18.64 17.78
C LEU A 117 -0.58 17.17 18.16
N LEU A 118 -1.71 16.47 18.02
CA LEU A 118 -1.81 15.03 18.08
C LEU A 118 -2.45 14.53 16.80
N VAL A 119 -1.81 13.58 16.15
CA VAL A 119 -2.30 12.92 14.91
C VAL A 119 -2.54 11.46 15.21
N VAL A 120 -3.71 10.96 14.88
CA VAL A 120 -4.04 9.53 14.93
C VAL A 120 -3.51 8.90 13.65
N GLU A 121 -2.46 8.08 13.79
CA GLU A 121 -1.74 7.51 12.63
C GLU A 121 -2.26 6.13 12.24
N GLU A 122 -2.68 5.33 13.20
CA GLU A 122 -3.22 3.99 12.97
C GLU A 122 -4.42 3.75 13.87
N ALA A 123 -5.45 3.06 13.36
CA ALA A 123 -6.63 2.71 14.13
C ALA A 123 -7.14 1.30 13.80
N LYS A 124 -7.67 0.65 14.82
CA LYS A 124 -8.30 -0.67 14.67
C LYS A 124 -9.60 -0.57 13.89
N ARG A 125 -9.74 -1.38 12.83
CA ARG A 125 -11.01 -1.53 12.12
C ARG A 125 -12.04 -2.25 13.01
N PRO A 126 -13.33 -1.88 12.91
CA PRO A 126 -14.40 -2.54 13.68
C PRO A 126 -14.51 -4.04 13.35
N GLU A 127 -14.23 -4.40 12.10
CA GLU A 127 -14.31 -5.77 11.61
C GLU A 127 -12.93 -6.41 11.70
N GLY A 128 -12.83 -7.45 12.52
CA GLY A 128 -11.68 -8.34 12.56
C GLY A 128 -11.89 -9.56 11.65
N CYS A 129 -10.86 -10.39 11.56
CA CYS A 129 -10.92 -11.69 10.88
C CYS A 129 -10.99 -12.83 11.89
N THR A 130 -11.55 -13.97 11.49
CA THR A 130 -11.53 -15.20 12.29
C THR A 130 -10.89 -16.31 11.45
N LEU A 131 -9.82 -16.90 11.98
CA LEU A 131 -9.13 -18.01 11.34
C LEU A 131 -9.96 -19.30 11.44
N SER A 132 -9.61 -20.29 10.63
CA SER A 132 -10.32 -21.56 10.54
C SER A 132 -10.37 -22.35 11.86
N ASP A 133 -9.40 -22.14 12.75
CA ASP A 133 -9.35 -22.74 14.09
C ASP A 133 -10.11 -21.93 15.16
N GLY A 134 -10.72 -20.80 14.78
CA GLY A 134 -11.46 -19.89 15.66
C GLY A 134 -10.62 -18.78 16.29
N THR A 135 -9.33 -18.70 15.99
CA THR A 135 -8.46 -17.60 16.44
C THR A 135 -8.95 -16.28 15.88
N GLN A 136 -9.07 -15.27 16.75
CA GLN A 136 -9.44 -13.91 16.33
C GLN A 136 -8.19 -13.15 15.88
N VAL A 137 -8.31 -12.38 14.81
CA VAL A 137 -7.27 -11.49 14.28
C VAL A 137 -7.84 -10.09 14.19
N GLU A 138 -7.13 -9.14 14.73
CA GLU A 138 -7.44 -7.73 14.66
C GLU A 138 -6.88 -7.14 13.37
N VAL A 139 -7.64 -6.22 12.76
CA VAL A 139 -7.21 -5.49 11.56
C VAL A 139 -6.98 -4.04 11.95
N TRP A 140 -5.78 -3.54 11.67
CA TRP A 140 -5.36 -2.18 11.95
C TRP A 140 -5.07 -1.46 10.64
N TRP A 141 -5.44 -0.18 10.55
CA TRP A 141 -5.31 0.64 9.36
C TRP A 141 -4.50 1.90 9.64
N ASP A 142 -3.49 2.18 8.81
CA ASP A 142 -2.61 3.35 8.93
C ASP A 142 -2.86 4.44 7.88
N GLY A 143 -3.92 4.34 7.09
CA GLY A 143 -4.22 5.26 6.00
C GLY A 143 -3.75 4.78 4.62
N GLY A 144 -2.98 3.70 4.55
CA GLY A 144 -2.47 3.08 3.32
C GLY A 144 -2.51 1.56 3.36
N HIS A 145 -2.30 0.97 4.54
CA HIS A 145 -2.09 -0.46 4.71
C HIS A 145 -2.95 -1.04 5.83
N ASN A 146 -3.32 -2.31 5.68
CA ASN A 146 -3.90 -3.09 6.78
C ASN A 146 -2.82 -3.93 7.43
N THR A 147 -2.75 -3.90 8.76
CA THR A 147 -1.92 -4.81 9.56
C THR A 147 -2.82 -5.78 10.32
N TYR A 148 -2.59 -7.08 10.13
CA TYR A 148 -3.34 -8.16 10.76
C TYR A 148 -2.59 -8.67 11.97
N ARG A 149 -3.15 -8.49 13.17
CA ARG A 149 -2.50 -8.79 14.46
C ARG A 149 -3.30 -9.78 15.29
N LEU A 150 -2.59 -10.66 16.00
CA LEU A 150 -3.19 -11.42 17.10
C LEU A 150 -3.51 -10.48 18.28
N PRO A 151 -4.41 -10.89 19.20
CA PRO A 151 -4.76 -10.07 20.36
C PRO A 151 -3.59 -9.75 21.32
N ASP A 152 -2.48 -10.49 21.22
CA ASP A 152 -1.24 -10.21 21.96
C ASP A 152 -0.31 -9.20 21.27
N GLY A 153 -0.73 -8.68 20.10
CA GLY A 153 0.02 -7.72 19.31
C GLY A 153 0.94 -8.33 18.25
N THR A 154 1.04 -9.65 18.16
CA THR A 154 1.86 -10.31 17.12
C THR A 154 1.32 -9.98 15.73
N GLU A 155 2.13 -9.38 14.89
CA GLU A 155 1.79 -9.06 13.49
C GLU A 155 1.98 -10.30 12.63
N LEU A 156 0.89 -10.77 12.00
CA LEU A 156 0.91 -11.93 11.13
C LEU A 156 1.12 -11.55 9.66
N LEU A 157 0.42 -10.51 9.22
CA LEU A 157 0.38 -10.12 7.82
C LEU A 157 0.19 -8.61 7.68
N TRP A 158 0.83 -8.06 6.68
CA TRP A 158 0.68 -6.69 6.23
C TRP A 158 0.12 -6.69 4.80
N GLU A 159 -0.93 -5.92 4.56
CA GLU A 159 -1.62 -5.85 3.29
C GLU A 159 -1.58 -4.44 2.72
N ASP A 160 -1.16 -4.34 1.46
CA ASP A 160 -1.35 -3.17 0.61
C ASP A 160 -2.59 -3.42 -0.27
N PRO A 161 -3.77 -2.93 0.16
CA PRO A 161 -5.01 -3.29 -0.50
C PRO A 161 -5.11 -2.68 -1.90
N PRO A 162 -5.89 -3.29 -2.81
CA PRO A 162 -6.09 -2.76 -4.15
C PRO A 162 -6.55 -1.30 -4.13
N GLU A 163 -5.92 -0.47 -4.96
CA GLU A 163 -6.31 0.92 -5.13
C GLU A 163 -7.70 1.02 -5.78
N THR A 164 -8.52 1.90 -5.24
CA THR A 164 -9.89 2.15 -5.72
C THR A 164 -10.13 3.60 -6.16
N ASP A 165 -9.18 4.52 -5.87
CA ASP A 165 -9.26 5.94 -6.21
C ASP A 165 -8.03 6.37 -7.02
N PHE A 166 -8.18 6.41 -8.32
CA PHE A 166 -7.14 6.82 -9.28
C PHE A 166 -7.06 8.34 -9.47
N SER A 167 -7.83 9.15 -8.74
CA SER A 167 -7.85 10.61 -8.90
C SER A 167 -6.54 11.30 -8.53
N THR A 168 -5.67 10.62 -7.77
CA THR A 168 -4.35 11.13 -7.36
C THR A 168 -3.22 10.65 -8.25
N TYR A 169 -3.51 9.83 -9.26
CA TYR A 169 -2.52 9.23 -10.13
C TYR A 169 -2.02 10.18 -11.21
N TYR A 170 -0.84 9.90 -11.71
CA TYR A 170 -0.17 10.64 -12.75
C TYR A 170 0.24 9.70 -13.89
N VAL A 171 0.20 10.21 -15.12
CA VAL A 171 0.73 9.55 -16.32
C VAL A 171 1.82 10.41 -16.95
N GLU A 172 2.66 9.81 -17.77
CA GLU A 172 3.73 10.52 -18.50
C GLU A 172 4.62 11.38 -17.57
N GLY A 173 4.77 10.89 -16.33
CA GLY A 173 5.60 11.50 -15.27
C GLY A 173 4.87 12.54 -14.43
N GLU A 174 4.14 13.49 -15.00
CA GLU A 174 3.62 14.65 -14.25
C GLU A 174 2.17 15.02 -14.57
N ILE A 175 1.50 14.39 -15.54
CA ILE A 175 0.14 14.73 -15.93
C ILE A 175 -0.84 14.03 -14.99
N PRO A 176 -1.57 14.77 -14.12
CA PRO A 176 -2.57 14.13 -13.26
C PRO A 176 -3.72 13.57 -14.09
N LEU A 177 -4.19 12.36 -13.78
CA LEU A 177 -5.33 11.73 -14.47
C LEU A 177 -6.57 12.62 -14.48
N THR A 178 -6.77 13.43 -13.44
CA THR A 178 -7.87 14.40 -13.36
C THR A 178 -7.77 15.56 -14.35
N ALA A 179 -6.63 15.76 -15.01
CA ALA A 179 -6.46 16.76 -16.06
C ALA A 179 -6.74 16.20 -17.47
N LEU A 180 -6.91 14.90 -17.60
CA LEU A 180 -7.23 14.20 -18.84
C LEU A 180 -8.75 14.08 -19.04
N PRO A 181 -9.25 13.59 -20.21
CA PRO A 181 -10.67 13.38 -20.41
C PRO A 181 -11.30 12.56 -19.28
N PRO A 182 -12.44 12.99 -18.70
CA PRO A 182 -13.06 12.29 -17.57
C PRO A 182 -13.36 10.80 -17.83
N ALA A 183 -13.68 10.46 -19.09
CA ALA A 183 -13.95 9.08 -19.49
C ALA A 183 -12.75 8.15 -19.23
N LEU A 184 -11.51 8.64 -19.35
CA LEU A 184 -10.32 7.85 -19.06
C LEU A 184 -10.23 7.48 -17.58
N LEU A 185 -10.38 8.47 -16.68
CA LEU A 185 -10.40 8.21 -15.23
C LEU A 185 -11.55 7.27 -14.84
N GLU A 186 -12.74 7.49 -15.41
CA GLU A 186 -13.92 6.63 -15.17
C GLU A 186 -13.66 5.19 -15.64
N GLY A 187 -13.09 5.01 -16.84
CA GLY A 187 -12.80 3.68 -17.41
C GLY A 187 -11.75 2.92 -16.58
N ILE A 188 -10.64 3.57 -16.23
CA ILE A 188 -9.60 2.99 -15.37
C ILE A 188 -10.19 2.59 -14.01
N THR A 189 -10.89 3.51 -13.36
CA THR A 189 -11.50 3.27 -12.05
C THR A 189 -12.49 2.10 -12.09
N ALA A 190 -13.37 2.07 -13.10
CA ALA A 190 -14.34 0.99 -13.26
C ALA A 190 -13.67 -0.38 -13.48
N CYS A 191 -12.64 -0.44 -14.33
CA CYS A 191 -11.90 -1.67 -14.61
C CYS A 191 -11.28 -2.27 -13.33
N TYR A 192 -10.60 -1.44 -12.54
CA TYR A 192 -9.93 -1.93 -11.32
C TYR A 192 -10.90 -2.19 -10.17
N GLN A 193 -11.99 -1.43 -10.04
CA GLN A 193 -13.05 -1.72 -9.06
C GLN A 193 -13.77 -3.05 -9.38
N GLU A 194 -14.04 -3.34 -10.68
CA GLU A 194 -14.64 -4.61 -11.07
C GLU A 194 -13.69 -5.80 -10.83
N ARG A 195 -12.39 -5.61 -11.08
CA ARG A 195 -11.38 -6.65 -10.85
C ARG A 195 -11.21 -7.00 -9.37
N GLY A 196 -11.17 -5.99 -8.50
CA GLY A 196 -10.93 -6.16 -7.07
C GLY A 196 -9.53 -6.74 -6.76
N ALA A 197 -9.42 -7.43 -5.62
CA ALA A 197 -8.17 -8.08 -5.21
C ALA A 197 -7.90 -9.35 -6.03
N LEU A 198 -6.65 -9.52 -6.43
CA LEU A 198 -6.14 -10.70 -7.14
C LEU A 198 -5.56 -11.76 -6.19
N TYR A 199 -5.77 -11.60 -4.90
CA TYR A 199 -5.39 -12.52 -3.84
C TYR A 199 -6.56 -12.75 -2.89
N ASP A 200 -6.51 -13.85 -2.15
CA ASP A 200 -7.45 -14.17 -1.08
C ASP A 200 -6.78 -13.88 0.26
N ILE A 201 -7.13 -12.73 0.86
CA ILE A 201 -6.54 -12.28 2.12
C ILE A 201 -6.75 -13.29 3.25
N GLN A 202 -7.88 -13.99 3.29
CA GLN A 202 -8.13 -15.01 4.30
C GLN A 202 -7.18 -16.20 4.13
N ALA A 203 -6.94 -16.63 2.88
CA ALA A 203 -6.01 -17.73 2.60
C ALA A 203 -4.56 -17.33 2.94
N GLU A 204 -4.14 -16.10 2.62
CA GLU A 204 -2.80 -15.62 2.95
C GLU A 204 -2.60 -15.47 4.48
N LEU A 205 -3.63 -15.02 5.18
CA LEU A 205 -3.61 -14.92 6.64
C LEU A 205 -3.51 -16.30 7.32
N GLU A 206 -4.22 -17.31 6.80
CA GLU A 206 -4.10 -18.69 7.27
C GLU A 206 -2.67 -19.24 7.08
N LYS A 207 -2.03 -18.95 5.93
CA LYS A 207 -0.64 -19.33 5.68
C LYS A 207 0.32 -18.64 6.67
N ALA A 208 0.15 -17.33 6.87
CA ALA A 208 0.97 -16.56 7.80
C ALA A 208 0.85 -17.10 9.23
N TYR A 209 -0.37 -17.38 9.67
CA TYR A 209 -0.62 -17.95 10.99
C TYR A 209 -0.03 -19.37 11.14
N ALA A 210 -0.17 -20.21 10.12
CA ALA A 210 0.44 -21.54 10.12
C ALA A 210 1.98 -21.46 10.21
N ALA A 211 2.59 -20.53 9.48
CA ALA A 211 4.03 -20.28 9.54
C ALA A 211 4.46 -19.81 10.94
N TYR A 212 3.75 -18.83 11.52
CA TYR A 212 3.96 -18.36 12.89
C TYR A 212 3.89 -19.53 13.90
N ARG A 213 2.84 -20.35 13.82
CA ARG A 213 2.63 -21.49 14.71
C ARG A 213 3.70 -22.58 14.59
N SER A 214 4.35 -22.68 13.44
CA SER A 214 5.41 -23.66 13.16
C SER A 214 6.82 -23.11 13.38
N ALA A 215 6.96 -21.81 13.67
CA ALA A 215 8.26 -21.21 13.94
C ALA A 215 8.90 -21.82 15.20
N GLU A 216 10.19 -22.13 15.14
CA GLU A 216 10.95 -22.65 16.29
C GLU A 216 11.09 -21.58 17.38
N ASP A 217 11.20 -20.33 16.97
CA ASP A 217 11.27 -19.14 17.82
C ASP A 217 10.23 -18.11 17.31
N PRO A 218 9.10 -17.95 18.00
CA PRO A 218 8.07 -16.98 17.61
C PRO A 218 8.57 -15.53 17.52
N ASP A 219 9.60 -15.17 18.30
CA ASP A 219 10.15 -13.79 18.31
C ASP A 219 10.96 -13.50 17.02
N GLN A 220 11.30 -14.53 16.24
CA GLN A 220 11.96 -14.39 14.94
C GLN A 220 11.01 -14.57 13.76
N PHE A 221 9.71 -14.74 14.02
CA PHE A 221 8.73 -14.79 12.94
C PHE A 221 8.72 -13.46 12.19
N GLN A 222 8.84 -13.53 10.87
CA GLN A 222 8.69 -12.38 10.00
C GLN A 222 7.27 -12.38 9.44
N ARG A 223 6.57 -11.27 9.64
CA ARG A 223 5.21 -11.09 9.11
C ARG A 223 5.21 -11.26 7.59
N PHE A 224 4.15 -11.82 7.09
CA PHE A 224 3.91 -11.92 5.65
C PHE A 224 3.54 -10.55 5.08
N MET A 225 3.78 -10.38 3.78
CA MET A 225 3.33 -9.22 3.03
C MET A 225 2.53 -9.70 1.83
N VAL A 226 1.38 -9.09 1.60
CA VAL A 226 0.59 -9.25 0.39
C VAL A 226 0.15 -7.86 -0.06
N GLY A 227 0.15 -7.64 -1.38
CA GLY A 227 -0.26 -6.32 -1.88
C GLY A 227 -0.59 -6.34 -3.35
N GLN A 228 -1.35 -5.33 -3.75
CA GLN A 228 -1.69 -5.09 -5.13
C GLN A 228 -1.60 -3.60 -5.42
N THR A 229 -0.60 -3.24 -6.20
CA THR A 229 -0.39 -1.86 -6.63
C THR A 229 -0.68 -1.71 -8.11
N VAL A 230 -1.10 -0.51 -8.50
CA VAL A 230 -1.32 -0.14 -9.89
C VAL A 230 -0.56 1.15 -10.16
N GLY A 231 0.10 1.25 -11.30
CA GLY A 231 0.80 2.45 -11.71
C GLY A 231 0.91 2.58 -13.23
N TRP A 232 0.99 3.81 -13.70
CA TRP A 232 1.30 4.04 -15.11
C TRP A 232 2.69 3.48 -15.46
N SER A 233 2.76 2.68 -16.52
CA SER A 233 4.01 2.04 -16.96
C SER A 233 4.54 2.58 -18.29
N ALA A 234 3.65 2.87 -19.24
CA ALA A 234 4.01 3.36 -20.56
C ALA A 234 2.84 4.06 -21.25
N SER A 235 3.10 4.71 -22.38
CA SER A 235 2.05 5.23 -23.27
C SER A 235 2.50 5.17 -24.73
N SER A 236 1.52 5.02 -25.63
CA SER A 236 1.63 5.26 -27.05
C SER A 236 0.77 6.47 -27.45
N PRO A 237 0.72 6.90 -28.72
CA PRO A 237 -0.18 7.95 -29.14
C PRO A 237 -1.66 7.69 -28.83
N ASP A 238 -2.08 6.43 -28.83
CA ASP A 238 -3.48 6.03 -28.68
C ASP A 238 -3.79 5.28 -27.37
N VAL A 239 -2.76 4.85 -26.60
CA VAL A 239 -2.94 3.96 -25.43
C VAL A 239 -2.18 4.45 -24.22
N TYR A 240 -2.82 4.37 -23.03
CA TYR A 240 -2.15 4.37 -21.74
C TYR A 240 -2.04 2.95 -21.18
N TYR A 241 -0.86 2.59 -20.70
CA TYR A 241 -0.59 1.31 -20.05
C TYR A 241 -0.46 1.48 -18.55
N PHE A 242 -1.20 0.67 -17.80
CA PHE A 242 -1.12 0.62 -16.35
C PHE A 242 -0.65 -0.76 -15.92
N GLN A 243 0.43 -0.80 -15.18
CA GLN A 243 0.98 -2.03 -14.63
C GLN A 243 0.33 -2.31 -13.28
N THR A 244 -0.22 -3.50 -13.15
CA THR A 244 -0.60 -4.09 -11.87
C THR A 244 0.55 -4.97 -11.40
N SER A 245 0.99 -4.77 -10.16
CA SER A 245 1.94 -5.66 -9.47
C SER A 245 1.24 -6.26 -8.25
N VAL A 246 1.33 -7.57 -8.12
CA VAL A 246 0.78 -8.32 -6.99
C VAL A 246 1.92 -9.04 -6.29
N THR A 247 2.06 -8.79 -4.99
CA THR A 247 3.10 -9.40 -4.15
C THR A 247 2.49 -10.48 -3.29
N PHE A 248 3.05 -11.66 -3.33
CA PHE A 248 2.67 -12.81 -2.49
C PHE A 248 3.87 -13.30 -1.71
N PRO A 249 3.73 -13.67 -0.44
CA PRO A 249 4.78 -14.37 0.26
C PRO A 249 4.85 -15.84 -0.22
N LEU A 250 6.06 -16.28 -0.57
CA LEU A 250 6.37 -17.72 -0.75
C LEU A 250 6.65 -18.36 0.59
N SER A 251 7.32 -17.62 1.47
CA SER A 251 7.64 -17.96 2.84
C SER A 251 7.65 -16.68 3.68
N SER A 252 7.88 -16.78 4.97
CA SER A 252 7.94 -15.62 5.87
C SER A 252 9.04 -14.61 5.51
N ASP A 253 10.03 -14.99 4.73
CA ASP A 253 11.22 -14.19 4.40
C ASP A 253 11.37 -13.90 2.90
N THR A 254 10.51 -14.43 2.05
CA THR A 254 10.55 -14.23 0.60
C THR A 254 9.17 -13.92 0.03
N ALA A 255 9.14 -13.01 -0.93
CA ALA A 255 7.93 -12.65 -1.66
C ALA A 255 8.13 -12.91 -3.15
N THR A 256 7.06 -13.33 -3.83
CA THR A 256 6.99 -13.38 -5.28
C THR A 256 6.18 -12.22 -5.78
N GLU A 257 6.67 -11.58 -6.80
CA GLU A 257 5.92 -10.54 -7.51
C GLU A 257 5.39 -11.09 -8.84
N TYR A 258 4.15 -10.75 -9.14
CA TYR A 258 3.51 -11.02 -10.41
C TYR A 258 3.04 -9.71 -11.01
N SER A 259 3.45 -9.41 -12.25
CA SER A 259 3.16 -8.15 -12.91
C SER A 259 2.58 -8.36 -14.30
N PHE A 260 1.59 -7.53 -14.65
CA PHE A 260 1.01 -7.45 -15.98
C PHE A 260 0.49 -6.05 -16.26
N THR A 261 0.18 -5.73 -17.50
CA THR A 261 -0.40 -4.43 -17.85
C THR A 261 -1.79 -4.56 -18.44
N ASP A 262 -2.57 -3.53 -18.16
CA ASP A 262 -3.82 -3.21 -18.82
C ASP A 262 -3.61 -2.03 -19.74
N ALA A 263 -4.25 -2.07 -20.89
CA ALA A 263 -4.23 -1.02 -21.90
C ALA A 263 -5.57 -0.28 -21.92
N PHE A 264 -5.52 1.06 -21.97
CA PHE A 264 -6.72 1.90 -22.05
C PHE A 264 -6.59 2.87 -23.21
N ASP A 265 -7.66 2.98 -24.01
CA ASP A 265 -7.75 3.99 -25.06
C ASP A 265 -7.68 5.40 -24.45
N ARG A 266 -6.81 6.24 -25.00
CA ARG A 266 -6.51 7.58 -24.44
C ARG A 266 -7.68 8.56 -24.51
N GLU A 267 -8.58 8.39 -25.47
CA GLU A 267 -9.73 9.30 -25.68
C GLU A 267 -10.96 8.82 -24.93
N THR A 268 -11.24 7.52 -24.96
CA THR A 268 -12.48 6.95 -24.46
C THR A 268 -12.36 6.34 -23.06
N GLY A 269 -11.15 5.97 -22.62
CA GLY A 269 -10.92 5.22 -21.39
C GLY A 269 -11.36 3.75 -21.47
N GLU A 270 -11.69 3.27 -22.66
CA GLU A 270 -12.12 1.88 -22.85
C GLU A 270 -10.93 0.94 -22.67
N HIS A 271 -11.14 -0.13 -21.89
CA HIS A 271 -10.11 -1.15 -21.71
C HIS A 271 -9.91 -1.94 -23.02
N ILE A 272 -8.67 -2.01 -23.46
CA ILE A 272 -8.25 -2.73 -24.67
C ILE A 272 -7.69 -4.09 -24.25
N PRO A 273 -8.30 -5.21 -24.67
CA PRO A 273 -7.74 -6.55 -24.43
C PRO A 273 -6.34 -6.70 -25.02
N ASN A 274 -5.43 -7.36 -24.30
CA ASN A 274 -4.03 -7.51 -24.75
C ASN A 274 -3.90 -8.19 -26.12
N GLU A 275 -4.84 -9.08 -26.51
CA GLU A 275 -4.86 -9.71 -27.84
C GLU A 275 -5.06 -8.71 -28.98
N GLU A 276 -5.72 -7.58 -28.75
CA GLU A 276 -5.94 -6.54 -29.77
C GLU A 276 -4.71 -5.67 -30.03
N LEU A 277 -3.75 -5.67 -29.10
CA LEU A 277 -2.47 -4.96 -29.24
C LEU A 277 -1.53 -5.64 -30.25
N PHE A 278 -1.86 -6.86 -30.69
CA PHE A 278 -1.03 -7.67 -31.56
C PHE A 278 -1.68 -7.89 -32.93
N THR A 279 -0.85 -8.06 -33.95
CA THR A 279 -1.26 -8.42 -35.32
C THR A 279 -1.34 -9.94 -35.51
N VAL A 280 -0.92 -10.71 -34.53
CA VAL A 280 -0.80 -12.18 -34.56
C VAL A 280 -1.58 -12.82 -33.42
N SER A 281 -1.85 -14.13 -33.55
CA SER A 281 -2.49 -14.90 -32.49
C SER A 281 -1.53 -15.12 -31.29
N GLN A 282 -2.07 -15.60 -30.17
CA GLN A 282 -1.31 -15.99 -28.99
C GLN A 282 -0.10 -16.88 -29.30
N SER A 283 -0.28 -17.92 -30.15
CA SER A 283 0.85 -18.76 -30.58
C SER A 283 1.85 -18.01 -31.44
N GLY A 284 1.39 -17.05 -32.24
CA GLY A 284 2.25 -16.20 -33.05
C GLY A 284 3.13 -15.27 -32.26
N VAL A 285 2.63 -14.80 -31.09
CA VAL A 285 3.47 -14.03 -30.16
C VAL A 285 4.60 -14.89 -29.65
N VAL A 286 4.32 -16.08 -29.13
CA VAL A 286 5.36 -16.98 -28.62
C VAL A 286 6.35 -17.37 -29.71
N ASP A 287 5.86 -17.63 -30.98
CA ASP A 287 6.71 -17.90 -32.11
C ASP A 287 7.70 -16.78 -32.43
N ALA A 288 7.30 -15.53 -32.19
CA ALA A 288 8.16 -14.36 -32.43
C ALA A 288 9.16 -14.14 -31.28
N LEU A 289 8.80 -14.48 -30.02
CA LEU A 289 9.64 -14.26 -28.86
C LEU A 289 10.79 -15.29 -28.76
N ILE A 290 10.54 -16.55 -29.09
CA ILE A 290 11.53 -17.63 -28.96
C ILE A 290 12.87 -17.33 -29.68
N PRO A 291 12.89 -16.86 -30.94
CA PRO A 291 14.15 -16.56 -31.63
C PRO A 291 14.94 -15.40 -31.03
N LEU A 292 14.31 -14.56 -30.20
CA LEU A 292 14.91 -13.37 -29.62
C LEU A 292 15.74 -13.66 -28.37
N GLY A 293 16.00 -14.92 -28.05
CA GLY A 293 16.96 -15.31 -27.00
C GLY A 293 16.36 -16.09 -25.85
N VAL A 294 15.14 -16.56 -25.99
CA VAL A 294 14.53 -17.45 -24.99
C VAL A 294 15.23 -18.82 -25.02
N ASP A 295 15.44 -19.41 -23.82
CA ASP A 295 16.05 -20.74 -23.72
C ASP A 295 15.20 -21.79 -24.46
N GLN A 296 15.78 -22.45 -25.44
CA GLN A 296 15.13 -23.51 -26.22
C GLN A 296 14.60 -24.66 -25.36
N ALA A 297 15.20 -24.89 -24.19
CA ALA A 297 14.71 -25.89 -23.27
C ALA A 297 13.31 -25.59 -22.72
N LEU A 298 12.94 -24.32 -22.62
CA LEU A 298 11.65 -23.85 -22.15
C LEU A 298 10.60 -23.69 -23.24
N GLU A 299 10.98 -23.74 -24.53
CA GLU A 299 10.10 -23.44 -25.66
C GLU A 299 8.73 -24.11 -25.58
N ARG A 300 8.70 -25.40 -25.27
CA ARG A 300 7.45 -26.15 -25.17
C ARG A 300 6.57 -25.65 -24.02
N GLU A 301 7.16 -25.44 -22.85
CA GLU A 301 6.41 -24.99 -21.67
C GLU A 301 5.88 -23.58 -21.85
N LEU A 302 6.68 -22.70 -22.42
CA LEU A 302 6.26 -21.34 -22.75
C LEU A 302 5.05 -21.33 -23.70
N ARG A 303 5.05 -22.19 -24.74
CA ARG A 303 3.94 -22.33 -25.68
C ARG A 303 2.67 -22.87 -25.04
N GLU A 304 2.81 -23.88 -24.18
CA GLU A 304 1.68 -24.56 -23.53
C GLU A 304 1.02 -23.72 -22.46
N ASN A 305 1.78 -22.81 -21.81
CA ASN A 305 1.33 -22.06 -20.65
C ASN A 305 1.21 -20.54 -20.86
N PHE A 306 1.53 -20.01 -22.05
CA PHE A 306 1.41 -18.57 -22.29
C PHE A 306 -0.02 -18.09 -22.13
N GLN A 307 -0.16 -16.94 -21.47
CA GLN A 307 -1.41 -16.18 -21.33
C GLN A 307 -1.18 -14.72 -21.65
N TRP A 308 -2.19 -14.05 -22.18
CA TRP A 308 -2.15 -12.61 -22.46
C TRP A 308 -1.89 -11.77 -21.21
N SER A 309 -2.34 -12.24 -20.05
CA SER A 309 -2.09 -11.62 -18.75
C SER A 309 -0.64 -11.75 -18.26
N TYR A 310 0.25 -12.39 -19.00
CA TYR A 310 1.68 -12.47 -18.68
C TYR A 310 2.50 -11.34 -19.34
N LEU A 311 1.83 -10.45 -20.06
CA LEU A 311 2.50 -9.35 -20.77
C LEU A 311 2.50 -8.08 -19.90
N SER A 312 3.64 -7.41 -19.85
CA SER A 312 3.80 -6.14 -19.19
C SER A 312 4.51 -5.14 -20.11
N PHE A 313 3.77 -4.09 -20.50
CA PHE A 313 4.27 -3.03 -21.37
C PHE A 313 5.00 -1.97 -20.54
N GLY A 314 6.33 -1.96 -20.60
CA GLY A 314 7.19 -0.92 -20.05
C GLY A 314 7.51 0.17 -21.07
N ARG A 315 8.28 1.18 -20.66
CA ARG A 315 8.65 2.31 -21.54
C ARG A 315 9.56 1.91 -22.71
N GLU A 316 10.46 0.97 -22.49
CA GLU A 316 11.49 0.58 -23.46
C GLU A 316 11.32 -0.85 -23.99
N GLU A 317 10.70 -1.69 -23.21
CA GLU A 317 10.60 -3.13 -23.45
C GLU A 317 9.23 -3.67 -23.10
N LEU A 318 8.80 -4.69 -23.84
CA LEU A 318 7.72 -5.59 -23.45
C LEU A 318 8.32 -6.70 -22.58
N TYR A 319 7.81 -6.85 -21.37
CA TYR A 319 8.17 -7.96 -20.48
C TYR A 319 7.14 -9.07 -20.61
N VAL A 320 7.62 -10.31 -20.62
CA VAL A 320 6.78 -11.49 -20.48
C VAL A 320 7.09 -12.11 -19.15
N TRP A 321 6.08 -12.23 -18.29
CA TRP A 321 6.23 -12.67 -16.91
C TRP A 321 5.37 -13.89 -16.63
N TYR A 322 6.00 -15.03 -16.49
CA TYR A 322 5.36 -16.29 -16.10
C TYR A 322 5.42 -16.41 -14.57
N PRO A 323 4.25 -16.38 -13.88
CA PRO A 323 4.21 -16.50 -12.42
C PRO A 323 4.79 -17.84 -11.96
N GLU A 324 5.20 -17.89 -10.70
CA GLU A 324 5.63 -19.12 -10.07
C GLU A 324 4.58 -20.24 -10.22
N GLY A 325 5.06 -21.46 -10.50
CA GLY A 325 4.21 -22.61 -10.75
C GLY A 325 3.57 -22.68 -12.13
N SER A 326 3.70 -21.63 -12.97
CA SER A 326 3.18 -21.65 -14.35
C SER A 326 4.06 -22.44 -15.32
N LEU A 327 5.36 -22.52 -15.05
CA LEU A 327 6.31 -23.32 -15.80
C LEU A 327 6.81 -24.51 -14.97
N PRO A 328 6.42 -25.75 -15.28
CA PRO A 328 6.74 -26.92 -14.44
C PRO A 328 8.23 -27.19 -14.22
N SER A 329 9.10 -26.73 -15.13
CA SER A 329 10.56 -26.89 -14.99
C SER A 329 11.24 -25.78 -14.22
N GLN A 330 10.51 -24.71 -13.84
CA GLN A 330 11.03 -23.56 -13.12
C GLN A 330 10.53 -23.58 -11.67
N GLU A 331 11.45 -23.42 -10.73
CA GLU A 331 11.14 -23.36 -9.30
C GLU A 331 10.53 -22.02 -8.90
N HIS A 332 10.90 -20.95 -9.63
CA HIS A 332 10.46 -19.57 -9.39
C HIS A 332 9.80 -18.98 -10.61
N ALA A 333 9.21 -17.80 -10.45
CA ALA A 333 8.70 -17.01 -11.57
C ALA A 333 9.80 -16.77 -12.61
N TRP A 334 9.40 -16.72 -13.88
CA TRP A 334 10.32 -16.53 -15.00
C TRP A 334 9.89 -15.33 -15.83
N GLY A 335 10.83 -14.44 -16.17
CA GLY A 335 10.55 -13.26 -16.96
C GLY A 335 11.65 -12.91 -17.94
N TRP A 336 11.28 -12.24 -19.05
CA TRP A 336 12.20 -11.77 -20.07
C TRP A 336 11.70 -10.48 -20.71
N GLY A 337 12.62 -9.53 -20.97
CA GLY A 337 12.33 -8.26 -21.64
C GLY A 337 12.69 -8.33 -23.14
N PHE A 338 11.85 -7.73 -23.97
CA PHE A 338 12.03 -7.66 -25.44
C PHE A 338 11.86 -6.21 -25.89
N ARG A 339 12.81 -5.70 -26.68
CA ARG A 339 12.71 -4.35 -27.23
C ARG A 339 11.59 -4.25 -28.26
N TYR A 340 10.89 -3.14 -28.27
CA TYR A 340 9.79 -2.91 -29.21
C TYR A 340 10.23 -2.96 -30.69
N GLU A 341 11.46 -2.56 -31.00
CA GLU A 341 12.02 -2.64 -32.34
C GLU A 341 12.05 -4.10 -32.90
N ASP A 342 12.30 -5.07 -32.02
CA ASP A 342 12.32 -6.50 -32.35
C ASP A 342 10.92 -7.08 -32.53
N LEU A 343 9.91 -6.43 -31.94
CA LEU A 343 8.51 -6.85 -31.90
C LEU A 343 7.63 -6.10 -32.92
N SER A 344 8.18 -5.15 -33.67
CA SER A 344 7.44 -4.25 -34.54
C SER A 344 6.61 -4.96 -35.62
N GLN A 345 6.92 -6.23 -35.94
CA GLN A 345 6.16 -7.04 -36.93
C GLN A 345 4.91 -7.69 -36.33
N ILE A 346 4.83 -7.81 -35.01
CA ILE A 346 3.74 -8.51 -34.33
C ILE A 346 2.86 -7.57 -33.48
N LEU A 347 3.33 -6.37 -33.17
CA LEU A 347 2.55 -5.35 -32.46
C LEU A 347 1.77 -4.48 -33.46
N GLN A 348 0.59 -4.05 -33.04
CA GLN A 348 -0.11 -2.98 -33.77
C GLN A 348 0.72 -1.69 -33.71
N PRO A 349 0.89 -0.94 -34.81
CA PRO A 349 1.70 0.28 -34.80
C PRO A 349 1.25 1.33 -33.75
N TRP A 350 -0.06 1.44 -33.52
CA TRP A 350 -0.65 2.35 -32.54
C TRP A 350 -0.44 1.91 -31.07
N ALA A 351 -0.12 0.62 -30.85
CA ALA A 351 0.09 0.05 -29.52
C ALA A 351 1.55 0.13 -29.04
N VAL A 352 2.49 0.52 -29.89
CA VAL A 352 3.91 0.56 -29.53
C VAL A 352 4.17 1.77 -28.64
N PRO A 353 4.65 1.58 -27.38
CA PRO A 353 5.01 2.69 -26.51
C PRO A 353 6.06 3.61 -27.13
N GLU A 354 5.90 4.91 -26.89
CA GLU A 354 6.88 5.92 -27.28
C GLU A 354 7.99 5.99 -26.24
N ALA A 355 9.23 6.04 -26.69
CA ALA A 355 10.35 6.32 -25.79
C ALA A 355 10.18 7.74 -25.20
N PRO A 356 10.45 7.94 -23.90
CA PRO A 356 10.38 9.27 -23.32
C PRO A 356 11.30 10.24 -24.05
N GLU A 357 10.80 11.41 -24.38
CA GLU A 357 11.65 12.50 -24.89
C GLU A 357 12.72 12.80 -23.84
N GLN A 358 14.02 12.75 -24.25
CA GLN A 358 15.17 12.97 -23.38
C GLN A 358 15.36 14.44 -23.04
#